data_1b05dfa4a8915883de7aedbf293f03fe
#
_entry.id   1b05dfa4a8915883de7aedbf293f03fe
#
_cell.length_a   1.000
_cell.length_b   1.000
_cell.length_c   1.000
_cell.angle_alpha   90.00
_cell.angle_beta   90.00
_cell.angle_gamma   90.00
#
_symmetry.space_group_name_H-M   'P 1'
#
loop_
_entity.id
_entity.type
_entity.pdbx_description
1 polymer ?
#
loop_
_entity_poly.entity_id
_entity_poly.type
_entity_poly.pdbx_seq_one_letter_code
_entity_poly.pdbx_strand_id
1 'polypeptide(L)'
;MKQLLIGIKRKFKMDWKTTLDLLEKGLVRSANKIDGKWVANKEVKEAILAAFKAGELHQFPYGFVDKHNLPPRQFRPEDKVRMVPGGTSVRRGAYVSSGVIIMPPAYINVGAYVDSGSMVDSHALVGSCAQIGKNVHLSAGVQV
;
A
#
# COMPACT_ATOMS: atom_id res chain seq x y z
N MET A 1 25.97 4.77 -10.82
CA MET A 1 24.86 4.15 -10.06
C MET A 1 23.63 3.75 -10.89
N LYS A 2 23.56 4.05 -12.19
CA LYS A 2 22.47 3.60 -13.10
C LYS A 2 22.65 2.20 -13.71
N GLN A 3 23.79 1.57 -13.55
CA GLN A 3 24.10 0.26 -14.16
C GLN A 3 23.84 -0.96 -13.26
N LEU A 4 23.56 -0.77 -11.96
CA LEU A 4 23.31 -1.89 -11.05
C LEU A 4 21.88 -2.43 -11.10
N LEU A 5 20.93 -1.72 -11.68
CA LEU A 5 19.51 -2.12 -11.75
C LEU A 5 19.15 -2.89 -13.03
N ILE A 6 20.04 -2.97 -14.01
CA ILE A 6 19.80 -3.65 -15.30
C ILE A 6 20.20 -5.14 -15.26
N GLY A 7 20.94 -5.56 -14.21
CA GLY A 7 21.51 -6.92 -14.12
C GLY A 7 20.64 -7.97 -13.42
N ILE A 8 19.51 -7.61 -12.81
CA ILE A 8 18.66 -8.58 -12.07
C ILE A 8 17.45 -8.98 -12.93
N LYS A 9 17.68 -9.42 -14.15
CA LYS A 9 16.76 -10.26 -14.92
C LYS A 9 16.91 -11.74 -14.52
N ARG A 10 17.15 -12.06 -13.28
CA ARG A 10 16.88 -13.39 -12.76
C ARG A 10 15.45 -13.38 -12.25
N LYS A 11 14.61 -14.24 -12.81
CA LYS A 11 13.30 -14.67 -12.33
C LYS A 11 13.38 -15.17 -10.87
N PHE A 12 13.69 -14.30 -9.93
CA PHE A 12 13.33 -14.53 -8.55
C PHE A 12 11.85 -14.17 -8.45
N LYS A 13 11.01 -15.19 -8.54
CA LYS A 13 9.62 -15.07 -8.12
C LYS A 13 9.68 -14.71 -6.64
N MET A 14 9.63 -13.41 -6.33
CA MET A 14 9.59 -12.94 -4.94
C MET A 14 8.39 -13.58 -4.27
N ASP A 15 8.62 -14.24 -3.14
CA ASP A 15 7.50 -14.76 -2.36
C ASP A 15 6.62 -13.61 -1.87
N TRP A 16 5.38 -13.91 -1.59
CA TRP A 16 4.40 -12.89 -1.22
C TRP A 16 4.75 -12.17 0.09
N LYS A 17 5.44 -12.82 1.06
CA LYS A 17 5.84 -12.21 2.33
C LYS A 17 6.85 -11.10 2.09
N THR A 18 7.91 -11.41 1.40
CA THR A 18 8.95 -10.45 0.99
C THR A 18 8.35 -9.31 0.16
N THR A 19 7.45 -9.64 -0.77
CA THR A 19 6.80 -8.60 -1.60
C THR A 19 5.97 -7.64 -0.76
N LEU A 20 5.15 -8.12 0.18
CA LEU A 20 4.37 -7.25 1.05
C LEU A 20 5.25 -6.34 1.91
N ASP A 21 6.35 -6.86 2.45
CA ASP A 21 7.30 -6.08 3.25
C ASP A 21 7.98 -4.97 2.42
N LEU A 22 8.35 -5.27 1.17
CA LEU A 22 8.94 -4.30 0.26
C LEU A 22 7.93 -3.24 -0.20
N LEU A 23 6.68 -3.62 -0.42
CA LEU A 23 5.59 -2.70 -0.71
C LEU A 23 5.37 -1.71 0.43
N GLU A 24 5.28 -2.18 1.68
CA GLU A 24 5.10 -1.31 2.86
C GLU A 24 6.23 -0.31 3.05
N LYS A 25 7.44 -0.66 2.62
CA LYS A 25 8.62 0.21 2.66
C LYS A 25 8.73 1.14 1.46
N GLY A 26 7.85 1.01 0.46
CA GLY A 26 7.91 1.78 -0.78
C GLY A 26 9.09 1.41 -1.69
N LEU A 27 9.77 0.29 -1.42
CA LEU A 27 10.92 -0.20 -2.20
C LEU A 27 10.50 -0.93 -3.48
N VAL A 28 9.29 -1.46 -3.49
CA VAL A 28 8.62 -2.04 -4.65
C VAL A 28 7.27 -1.36 -4.82
N ARG A 29 6.82 -1.20 -6.05
CA ARG A 29 5.53 -0.58 -6.37
C ARG A 29 4.72 -1.47 -7.29
N SER A 30 3.39 -1.39 -7.18
CA SER A 30 2.46 -2.08 -8.08
C SER A 30 2.45 -1.53 -9.50
N ALA A 31 2.94 -0.31 -9.70
CA ALA A 31 3.22 0.28 -11.00
C ALA A 31 4.41 1.23 -10.90
N ASN A 32 5.19 1.30 -11.98
CA ASN A 32 6.34 2.19 -12.11
C ASN A 32 6.26 3.02 -13.38
N LYS A 33 6.82 4.22 -13.35
CA LYS A 33 6.97 5.05 -14.55
C LYS A 33 8.26 4.66 -15.28
N ILE A 34 8.12 4.13 -16.49
CA ILE A 34 9.22 3.72 -17.36
C ILE A 34 9.10 4.51 -18.66
N ASP A 35 10.13 5.25 -19.03
CA ASP A 35 10.15 6.11 -20.21
C ASP A 35 8.92 7.03 -20.35
N GLY A 36 8.53 7.62 -19.21
CA GLY A 36 7.39 8.53 -19.12
C GLY A 36 6.01 7.86 -19.05
N LYS A 37 5.91 6.54 -19.21
CA LYS A 37 4.66 5.78 -19.17
C LYS A 37 4.53 4.96 -17.90
N TRP A 38 3.32 4.88 -17.36
CA TRP A 38 3.02 3.99 -16.25
C TRP A 38 2.89 2.54 -16.73
N VAL A 39 3.65 1.66 -16.10
CA VAL A 39 3.65 0.22 -16.38
C VAL A 39 3.31 -0.55 -15.11
N ALA A 40 2.28 -1.37 -15.17
CA ALA A 40 1.89 -2.23 -14.06
C ALA A 40 2.92 -3.34 -13.83
N ASN A 41 3.22 -3.60 -12.54
CA ASN A 41 4.08 -4.70 -12.13
C ASN A 41 3.23 -5.96 -11.89
N LYS A 42 3.18 -6.83 -12.89
CA LYS A 42 2.40 -8.07 -12.82
C LYS A 42 2.85 -9.02 -11.71
N GLU A 43 4.15 -9.07 -11.43
CA GLU A 43 4.71 -9.93 -10.39
C GLU A 43 4.23 -9.51 -8.99
N VAL A 44 4.10 -8.22 -8.75
CA VAL A 44 3.52 -7.69 -7.51
C VAL A 44 2.07 -8.10 -7.38
N LYS A 45 1.27 -7.98 -8.44
CA LYS A 45 -0.12 -8.44 -8.44
C LYS A 45 -0.23 -9.93 -8.14
N GLU A 46 0.59 -10.76 -8.78
CA GLU A 46 0.63 -12.20 -8.53
C GLU A 46 0.99 -12.53 -7.08
N ALA A 47 1.96 -11.82 -6.49
CA ALA A 47 2.34 -11.98 -5.10
C ALA A 47 1.21 -11.59 -4.13
N ILE A 48 0.50 -10.50 -4.40
CA ILE A 48 -0.67 -10.08 -3.62
C ILE A 48 -1.76 -11.15 -3.67
N LEU A 49 -2.08 -11.68 -4.86
CA LEU A 49 -3.05 -12.77 -4.99
C LEU A 49 -2.61 -14.05 -4.26
N ALA A 50 -1.32 -14.37 -4.30
CA ALA A 50 -0.76 -15.47 -3.54
C ALA A 50 -0.89 -15.27 -2.02
N ALA A 51 -0.72 -14.03 -1.53
CA ALA A 51 -0.94 -13.68 -0.13
C ALA A 51 -2.40 -13.92 0.28
N PHE A 52 -3.37 -13.49 -0.52
CA PHE A 52 -4.80 -13.76 -0.27
C PHE A 52 -5.11 -15.26 -0.21
N LYS A 53 -4.54 -16.02 -1.13
CA LYS A 53 -4.72 -17.49 -1.16
C LYS A 53 -4.09 -18.19 0.03
N ALA A 54 -2.92 -17.74 0.48
CA ALA A 54 -2.20 -18.33 1.62
C ALA A 54 -2.79 -17.92 2.97
N GLY A 55 -3.58 -16.84 3.03
CA GLY A 55 -4.15 -16.34 4.27
C GLY A 55 -5.33 -17.18 4.73
N GLU A 56 -5.41 -17.40 6.05
CA GLU A 56 -6.54 -18.02 6.73
C GLU A 56 -7.34 -16.98 7.51
N LEU A 57 -8.62 -17.21 7.72
CA LEU A 57 -9.45 -16.32 8.53
C LEU A 57 -8.96 -16.30 9.98
N HIS A 58 -8.84 -15.11 10.51
CA HIS A 58 -8.36 -14.84 11.86
C HIS A 58 -9.21 -13.76 12.52
N GLN A 59 -9.46 -13.94 13.81
CA GLN A 59 -10.17 -12.98 14.63
C GLN A 59 -9.24 -11.85 15.05
N PHE A 60 -9.56 -10.63 14.65
CA PHE A 60 -8.91 -9.41 15.13
C PHE A 60 -9.72 -8.76 16.26
N PRO A 61 -9.14 -7.83 17.03
CA PRO A 61 -9.88 -7.07 18.04
C PRO A 61 -11.12 -6.39 17.46
N TYR A 62 -12.10 -6.11 18.33
CA TYR A 62 -13.35 -5.40 18.01
C TYR A 62 -14.29 -6.12 17.04
N GLY A 63 -14.21 -7.46 16.94
CA GLY A 63 -15.10 -8.26 16.11
C GLY A 63 -14.76 -8.33 14.64
N PHE A 64 -13.60 -7.84 14.22
CA PHE A 64 -13.13 -7.97 12.85
C PHE A 64 -12.62 -9.38 12.57
N VAL A 65 -12.89 -9.88 11.36
CA VAL A 65 -12.38 -11.15 10.84
C VAL A 65 -11.81 -10.93 9.45
N ASP A 66 -10.54 -11.23 9.24
CA ASP A 66 -9.87 -11.13 7.94
C ASP A 66 -8.71 -12.11 7.86
N LYS A 67 -8.00 -12.10 6.76
CA LYS A 67 -6.79 -12.89 6.54
C LYS A 67 -5.70 -12.54 7.55
N HIS A 68 -5.19 -13.53 8.28
CA HIS A 68 -4.17 -13.33 9.33
C HIS A 68 -2.89 -12.64 8.83
N ASN A 69 -2.57 -12.83 7.56
CA ASN A 69 -1.36 -12.30 6.92
C ASN A 69 -1.54 -10.91 6.27
N LEU A 70 -2.73 -10.34 6.36
CA LEU A 70 -3.08 -9.02 5.82
C LEU A 70 -3.68 -8.09 6.90
N PRO A 71 -3.09 -8.00 8.10
CA PRO A 71 -3.62 -7.16 9.17
C PRO A 71 -3.62 -5.68 8.79
N PRO A 72 -4.40 -4.85 9.49
CA PRO A 72 -4.27 -3.41 9.40
C PRO A 72 -2.88 -2.96 9.87
N ARG A 73 -2.32 -1.96 9.20
CA ARG A 73 -1.09 -1.32 9.61
C ARG A 73 -1.33 -0.44 10.84
N GLN A 74 -0.30 -0.38 11.69
CA GLN A 74 -0.24 0.55 12.81
C GLN A 74 0.87 1.57 12.54
N PHE A 75 0.61 2.83 12.84
CA PHE A 75 1.57 3.91 12.71
C PHE A 75 2.00 4.42 14.08
N ARG A 76 3.24 4.88 14.17
CA ARG A 76 3.84 5.52 15.34
C ARG A 76 4.19 6.97 15.01
N PRO A 77 4.39 7.83 16.00
CA PRO A 77 4.78 9.23 15.77
C PRO A 77 6.03 9.37 14.88
N GLU A 78 6.97 8.43 14.96
CA GLU A 78 8.21 8.40 14.17
C GLU A 78 7.96 8.22 12.68
N ASP A 79 6.86 7.55 12.29
CA ASP A 79 6.47 7.36 10.89
C ASP A 79 6.02 8.67 10.23
N LYS A 80 5.70 9.69 11.05
CA LYS A 80 5.20 11.00 10.61
C LYS A 80 3.99 10.91 9.69
N VAL A 81 3.16 9.89 9.89
CA VAL A 81 1.86 9.74 9.26
C VAL A 81 0.79 10.13 10.27
N ARG A 82 -0.07 11.09 9.92
CA ARG A 82 -1.19 11.49 10.76
C ARG A 82 -2.45 10.75 10.34
N MET A 83 -2.74 9.65 11.00
CA MET A 83 -4.00 8.92 10.83
C MET A 83 -4.96 9.30 11.94
N VAL A 84 -5.97 10.10 11.62
CA VAL A 84 -6.94 10.61 12.59
C VAL A 84 -7.86 9.48 13.04
N PRO A 85 -8.13 9.33 14.35
CA PRO A 85 -9.06 8.31 14.83
C PRO A 85 -10.46 8.46 14.25
N GLY A 86 -11.11 7.35 13.90
CA GLY A 86 -12.49 7.38 13.40
C GLY A 86 -12.81 6.35 12.34
N GLY A 87 -12.23 5.17 12.39
CA GLY A 87 -12.60 4.04 11.54
C GLY A 87 -11.79 3.90 10.25
N THR A 88 -10.68 4.62 10.11
CA THR A 88 -9.74 4.44 9.00
C THR A 88 -8.99 3.12 9.12
N SER A 89 -8.74 2.47 7.99
CA SER A 89 -7.86 1.29 7.92
C SER A 89 -6.88 1.40 6.75
N VAL A 90 -5.62 1.09 7.04
CA VAL A 90 -4.56 0.92 6.04
C VAL A 90 -4.11 -0.52 6.09
N ARG A 91 -4.24 -1.24 4.99
CA ARG A 91 -3.95 -2.68 4.96
C ARG A 91 -2.46 -2.94 4.81
N ARG A 92 -1.97 -4.06 5.37
CA ARG A 92 -0.62 -4.55 5.12
C ARG A 92 -0.30 -4.59 3.63
N GLY A 93 0.93 -4.21 3.26
CA GLY A 93 1.34 -4.11 1.87
C GLY A 93 0.95 -2.80 1.18
N ALA A 94 0.34 -1.86 1.88
CA ALA A 94 0.17 -0.49 1.40
C ALA A 94 1.31 0.41 1.90
N TYR A 95 1.85 1.25 1.04
CA TYR A 95 2.83 2.27 1.42
C TYR A 95 2.13 3.61 1.67
N VAL A 96 2.44 4.21 2.80
CA VAL A 96 2.03 5.57 3.16
C VAL A 96 3.29 6.32 3.57
N SER A 97 3.63 7.36 2.83
CA SER A 97 4.84 8.16 3.05
C SER A 97 4.70 9.06 4.29
N SER A 98 5.83 9.46 4.84
CA SER A 98 5.85 10.50 5.87
C SER A 98 5.21 11.79 5.36
N GLY A 99 4.54 12.52 6.26
CA GLY A 99 3.83 13.76 5.92
C GLY A 99 2.44 13.56 5.30
N VAL A 100 1.99 12.31 5.16
CA VAL A 100 0.61 12.02 4.72
C VAL A 100 -0.36 12.21 5.88
N ILE A 101 -1.53 12.77 5.57
CA ILE A 101 -2.66 12.93 6.48
C ILE A 101 -3.81 12.06 5.98
N ILE A 102 -4.42 11.29 6.89
CA ILE A 102 -5.56 10.43 6.57
C ILE A 102 -6.72 10.82 7.50
N MET A 103 -7.78 11.36 6.90
CA MET A 103 -9.00 11.76 7.61
C MET A 103 -9.98 10.61 7.65
N PRO A 104 -10.72 10.43 8.78
CA PRO A 104 -11.60 9.28 8.94
C PRO A 104 -12.99 9.49 8.33
N PRO A 105 -13.71 8.39 8.01
CA PRO A 105 -13.15 7.08 7.75
C PRO A 105 -12.58 7.03 6.33
N ALA A 106 -11.47 6.36 6.15
CA ALA A 106 -10.87 6.13 4.84
C ALA A 106 -10.30 4.70 4.77
N TYR A 107 -10.12 4.19 3.57
CA TYR A 107 -9.54 2.87 3.37
C TYR A 107 -8.43 2.91 2.34
N ILE A 108 -7.26 2.38 2.70
CA ILE A 108 -6.10 2.23 1.81
C ILE A 108 -5.77 0.74 1.71
N ASN A 109 -5.97 0.18 0.54
CA ASN A 109 -5.86 -1.25 0.32
C ASN A 109 -4.43 -1.69 -0.04
N VAL A 110 -4.18 -3.00 -0.02
CA VAL A 110 -2.90 -3.65 -0.31
C VAL A 110 -2.32 -3.23 -1.66
N GLY A 111 -1.03 -3.01 -1.72
CA GLY A 111 -0.32 -2.61 -2.95
C GLY A 111 -0.50 -1.14 -3.33
N ALA A 112 -1.34 -0.38 -2.61
CA ALA A 112 -1.47 1.06 -2.80
C ALA A 112 -0.19 1.79 -2.39
N TYR A 113 0.07 2.92 -3.05
CA TYR A 113 1.20 3.80 -2.77
C TYR A 113 0.69 5.24 -2.63
N VAL A 114 0.85 5.82 -1.45
CA VAL A 114 0.47 7.21 -1.17
C VAL A 114 1.73 8.00 -0.85
N ASP A 115 2.10 8.91 -1.74
CA ASP A 115 3.35 9.67 -1.63
C ASP A 115 3.21 10.90 -0.72
N SER A 116 4.36 11.48 -0.37
CA SER A 116 4.53 12.51 0.65
C SER A 116 3.69 13.78 0.41
N GLY A 117 3.25 14.39 1.50
CA GLY A 117 2.48 15.64 1.47
C GLY A 117 1.05 15.49 0.99
N SER A 118 0.60 14.26 0.73
CA SER A 118 -0.78 14.00 0.29
C SER A 118 -1.74 13.89 1.46
N MET A 119 -3.01 14.15 1.17
CA MET A 119 -4.12 13.97 2.10
C MET A 119 -5.14 13.01 1.50
N VAL A 120 -5.54 12.02 2.28
CA VAL A 120 -6.65 11.11 1.99
C VAL A 120 -7.81 11.53 2.88
N ASP A 121 -8.79 12.21 2.32
CA ASP A 121 -9.89 12.80 3.07
C ASP A 121 -10.99 11.77 3.42
N SER A 122 -11.98 12.21 4.21
CA SER A 122 -13.04 11.35 4.74
C SER A 122 -13.82 10.64 3.65
N HIS A 123 -14.13 9.37 3.87
CA HIS A 123 -14.80 8.48 2.92
C HIS A 123 -14.04 8.24 1.61
N ALA A 124 -12.76 8.62 1.52
CA ALA A 124 -11.96 8.29 0.36
C ALA A 124 -11.55 6.82 0.37
N LEU A 125 -11.50 6.23 -0.83
CA LEU A 125 -11.00 4.89 -1.07
C LEU A 125 -9.75 4.96 -1.95
N VAL A 126 -8.64 4.44 -1.43
CA VAL A 126 -7.45 4.13 -2.23
C VAL A 126 -7.43 2.63 -2.48
N GLY A 127 -7.85 2.22 -3.66
CA GLY A 127 -8.01 0.81 -4.03
C GLY A 127 -6.68 0.06 -4.12
N SER A 128 -6.77 -1.26 -4.28
CA SER A 128 -5.59 -2.12 -4.41
C SER A 128 -4.70 -1.65 -5.57
N CYS A 129 -3.42 -1.54 -5.30
CA CYS A 129 -2.40 -1.15 -6.28
C CYS A 129 -2.53 0.28 -6.84
N ALA A 130 -3.44 1.10 -6.33
CA ALA A 130 -3.56 2.51 -6.73
C ALA A 130 -2.29 3.30 -6.38
N GLN A 131 -1.95 4.27 -7.23
CA GLN A 131 -0.72 5.06 -7.09
C GLN A 131 -1.08 6.53 -6.95
N ILE A 132 -0.88 7.09 -5.76
CA ILE A 132 -1.12 8.50 -5.44
C ILE A 132 0.22 9.22 -5.38
N GLY A 133 0.34 10.29 -6.14
CA GLY A 133 1.55 11.11 -6.20
C GLY A 133 1.77 11.98 -4.97
N LYS A 134 2.78 12.85 -5.04
CA LYS A 134 3.08 13.83 -3.99
C LYS A 134 2.08 14.98 -4.00
N ASN A 135 1.80 15.52 -2.80
CA ASN A 135 0.99 16.72 -2.62
C ASN A 135 -0.40 16.63 -3.28
N VAL A 136 -0.97 15.42 -3.29
CA VAL A 136 -2.32 15.17 -3.80
C VAL A 136 -3.33 15.29 -2.66
N HIS A 137 -4.42 15.98 -2.90
CA HIS A 137 -5.59 15.95 -2.02
C HIS A 137 -6.68 15.09 -2.67
N LEU A 138 -6.90 13.89 -2.13
CA LEU A 138 -8.08 13.11 -2.45
C LEU A 138 -9.22 13.66 -1.59
N SER A 139 -10.08 14.47 -2.20
CA SER A 139 -11.25 15.06 -1.53
C SER A 139 -12.19 13.99 -0.95
N ALA A 140 -13.06 14.42 -0.04
CA ALA A 140 -14.03 13.54 0.59
C ALA A 140 -14.85 12.75 -0.45
N GLY A 141 -14.95 11.43 -0.22
CA GLY A 141 -15.71 10.53 -1.09
C GLY A 141 -15.02 10.12 -2.40
N VAL A 142 -13.79 10.59 -2.65
CA VAL A 142 -13.04 10.20 -3.88
C VAL A 142 -12.64 8.73 -3.83
N GLN A 143 -12.79 8.04 -4.95
CA GLN A 143 -12.39 6.65 -5.13
C GLN A 143 -11.35 6.54 -6.26
N VAL A 144 -10.23 5.87 -5.99
CA VAL A 144 -9.14 5.63 -6.93
C VAL A 144 -8.87 4.13 -7.03
#